data_3d66d20211244f4a45c4a3df3d87cdeb
#
_entry.id   3d66d20211244f4a45c4a3df3d87cdeb
#
_cell.length_a   1.000
_cell.length_b   1.000
_cell.length_c   1.000
_cell.angle_alpha   90.00
_cell.angle_beta   90.00
_cell.angle_gamma   90.00
#
_symmetry.space_group_name_H-M   'P 1'
#
loop_
_entity.id
_entity.type
_entity.pdbx_description
1 polymer ?
#
loop_
_entity_poly.entity_id
_entity_poly.type
_entity_poly.pdbx_seq_one_letter_code
_entity_poly.pdbx_strand_id
1 'polypeptide(L)'
;MRIGIPKEVRANERRVATTPEAVTQLLNLGFEVVVESGAGSAAKFTDAAYEEAGAQVIADTRALWESSDIILKVRAPQEHPELGINEIDLLKAGQTLISFMAPAQNPELLQAFADRKVNALAIEGIPRISRAQKMDGLSSMANIAGYRSVVEAAQHFGRFFTGQITAAGKIPPAKILVIGAGVAGLSAIGTAASMGAIVRAFDTRPEVKDQVESLGGEFLMLDFDEEDGSGDGGYAKVMSDEFIAAEMALFAEQAKEVDIVITTALIPGKPAPELWTEEMVKSMQEGSVIVDLAAEMGGNCKLTEANEVVIKHGVTLIGYTDLPSRLPTQSSQLYATNLRHLLSDMCPEKDGAINIDMDDEVIRGATCVKDGKITWPPPPPKTSAAPKPKPREVAKPEAAEPDRSKNTWMGSLIAFVIAGLALLGLGSVAPPSFMAHFTVFVLACFVGYMVIWNVKPSLHTPLMSVTNAISSIIIIGALIQISSPDKWMLSLAGIAVLITSINIFGGFAVTRRMLAMFQK
;
A
#
# COMPACT_ATOMS: atom_id res chain seq x y z
N MET A 1 19.13 -2.95 -27.85
CA MET A 1 19.97 -3.47 -26.74
C MET A 1 19.36 -4.76 -26.22
N ARG A 2 20.19 -5.61 -25.66
CA ARG A 2 19.78 -6.92 -25.11
C ARG A 2 19.72 -6.84 -23.59
N ILE A 3 18.61 -7.27 -23.02
CA ILE A 3 18.36 -7.33 -21.57
C ILE A 3 18.62 -8.77 -21.11
N GLY A 4 19.52 -8.96 -20.14
CA GLY A 4 19.82 -10.22 -19.50
C GLY A 4 19.16 -10.35 -18.13
N ILE A 5 18.52 -11.48 -17.88
CA ILE A 5 17.86 -11.82 -16.61
C ILE A 5 18.56 -13.05 -16.03
N PRO A 6 19.61 -12.86 -15.20
CA PRO A 6 20.25 -13.99 -14.54
C PRO A 6 19.39 -14.55 -13.42
N LYS A 7 19.69 -15.79 -13.04
CA LYS A 7 19.14 -16.41 -11.84
C LYS A 7 19.71 -15.72 -10.59
N GLU A 8 18.86 -15.45 -9.60
CA GLU A 8 19.32 -14.93 -8.31
C GLU A 8 20.09 -15.99 -7.53
N VAL A 9 21.23 -15.59 -7.00
CA VAL A 9 22.17 -16.51 -6.31
C VAL A 9 22.15 -16.37 -4.79
N ARG A 10 21.52 -15.29 -4.24
CA ARG A 10 21.38 -15.10 -2.80
C ARG A 10 20.54 -16.23 -2.19
N ALA A 11 21.01 -16.78 -1.08
CA ALA A 11 20.25 -17.78 -0.33
C ALA A 11 18.84 -17.26 0.01
N ASN A 12 17.83 -18.10 -0.18
CA ASN A 12 16.40 -17.80 0.03
C ASN A 12 15.80 -16.75 -0.91
N GLU A 13 16.53 -16.17 -1.88
CA GLU A 13 15.93 -15.33 -2.91
C GLU A 13 15.22 -16.21 -3.95
N ARG A 14 13.91 -16.02 -4.07
CA ARG A 14 13.04 -16.80 -4.96
C ARG A 14 12.40 -15.94 -6.05
N ARG A 15 12.60 -14.63 -5.98
CA ARG A 15 12.09 -13.70 -7.00
C ARG A 15 12.95 -13.76 -8.24
N VAL A 16 12.41 -13.27 -9.33
CA VAL A 16 13.11 -13.03 -10.59
C VAL A 16 12.81 -11.59 -11.05
N ALA A 17 13.79 -10.95 -11.67
CA ALA A 17 13.67 -9.52 -12.02
C ALA A 17 12.66 -9.26 -13.15
N THR A 18 12.30 -10.26 -13.94
CA THR A 18 11.37 -10.11 -15.06
C THR A 18 10.46 -11.34 -15.13
N THR A 19 9.21 -11.15 -15.58
CA THR A 19 8.22 -12.21 -15.76
C THR A 19 7.88 -12.36 -17.26
N PRO A 20 7.29 -13.49 -17.71
CA PRO A 20 6.88 -13.67 -19.11
C PRO A 20 5.98 -12.52 -19.61
N GLU A 21 5.05 -12.03 -18.79
CA GLU A 21 4.21 -10.88 -19.17
C GLU A 21 5.04 -9.60 -19.39
N ALA A 22 6.02 -9.34 -18.53
CA ALA A 22 6.89 -8.19 -18.67
C ALA A 22 7.83 -8.33 -19.88
N VAL A 23 8.29 -9.53 -20.23
CA VAL A 23 9.07 -9.81 -21.44
C VAL A 23 8.34 -9.30 -22.68
N THR A 24 7.07 -9.68 -22.87
CA THR A 24 6.27 -9.20 -24.02
C THR A 24 6.23 -7.67 -24.10
N GLN A 25 6.17 -7.00 -22.95
CA GLN A 25 6.14 -5.53 -22.90
C GLN A 25 7.53 -4.93 -23.19
N LEU A 26 8.64 -5.56 -22.78
CA LEU A 26 10.00 -5.13 -23.09
C LEU A 26 10.33 -5.31 -24.57
N LEU A 27 9.86 -6.40 -25.19
CA LEU A 27 9.97 -6.61 -26.64
C LEU A 27 9.24 -5.49 -27.43
N ASN A 28 8.08 -5.04 -26.94
CA ASN A 28 7.33 -3.92 -27.54
C ASN A 28 8.06 -2.56 -27.41
N LEU A 29 9.05 -2.45 -26.51
CA LEU A 29 9.96 -1.30 -26.42
C LEU A 29 11.20 -1.45 -27.33
N GLY A 30 11.29 -2.51 -28.13
CA GLY A 30 12.39 -2.76 -29.05
C GLY A 30 13.60 -3.48 -28.45
N PHE A 31 13.53 -3.93 -27.18
CA PHE A 31 14.60 -4.70 -26.57
C PHE A 31 14.58 -6.17 -27.01
N GLU A 32 15.72 -6.80 -27.04
CA GLU A 32 15.85 -8.26 -27.00
C GLU A 32 15.94 -8.72 -25.53
N VAL A 33 15.34 -9.84 -25.19
CA VAL A 33 15.36 -10.35 -23.81
C VAL A 33 15.92 -11.77 -23.77
N VAL A 34 16.92 -11.98 -22.91
CA VAL A 34 17.50 -13.29 -22.61
C VAL A 34 17.32 -13.60 -21.14
N VAL A 35 16.96 -14.83 -20.83
CA VAL A 35 16.68 -15.29 -19.46
C VAL A 35 17.55 -16.51 -19.18
N GLU A 36 18.18 -16.56 -18.02
CA GLU A 36 18.92 -17.74 -17.59
C GLU A 36 17.95 -18.88 -17.30
N SER A 37 18.28 -20.09 -17.79
CA SER A 37 17.44 -21.26 -17.57
C SER A 37 17.19 -21.49 -16.08
N GLY A 38 15.93 -21.67 -15.73
CA GLY A 38 15.50 -21.85 -14.35
C GLY A 38 15.43 -20.60 -13.49
N ALA A 39 15.76 -19.40 -14.01
CA ALA A 39 15.71 -18.14 -13.24
C ALA A 39 14.34 -17.87 -12.63
N GLY A 40 13.25 -18.16 -13.35
CA GLY A 40 11.88 -17.97 -12.88
C GLY A 40 11.27 -19.12 -12.10
N SER A 41 11.95 -20.27 -12.00
CA SER A 41 11.36 -21.52 -11.49
C SER A 41 10.85 -21.40 -10.05
N ALA A 42 11.60 -20.73 -9.17
CA ALA A 42 11.21 -20.51 -7.78
C ALA A 42 9.99 -19.59 -7.63
N ALA A 43 9.76 -18.70 -8.63
CA ALA A 43 8.61 -17.83 -8.74
C ALA A 43 7.46 -18.44 -9.58
N LYS A 44 7.57 -19.72 -9.96
CA LYS A 44 6.59 -20.48 -10.78
C LYS A 44 6.48 -20.00 -12.23
N PHE A 45 7.50 -19.37 -12.77
CA PHE A 45 7.64 -19.05 -14.18
C PHE A 45 8.59 -20.06 -14.83
N THR A 46 8.12 -20.84 -15.81
CA THR A 46 8.90 -21.86 -16.49
C THR A 46 9.68 -21.27 -17.66
N ASP A 47 10.76 -21.94 -18.06
CA ASP A 47 11.54 -21.55 -19.24
C ASP A 47 10.66 -21.51 -20.49
N ALA A 48 9.78 -22.50 -20.69
CA ALA A 48 8.82 -22.52 -21.78
C ALA A 48 7.90 -21.31 -21.80
N ALA A 49 7.46 -20.80 -20.64
CA ALA A 49 6.64 -19.58 -20.58
C ALA A 49 7.43 -18.33 -21.00
N TYR A 50 8.71 -18.25 -20.70
CA TYR A 50 9.58 -17.19 -21.21
C TYR A 50 9.79 -17.28 -22.73
N GLU A 51 10.01 -18.49 -23.26
CA GLU A 51 10.14 -18.71 -24.71
C GLU A 51 8.84 -18.37 -25.46
N GLU A 52 7.68 -18.77 -24.93
CA GLU A 52 6.37 -18.40 -25.48
C GLU A 52 6.15 -16.87 -25.46
N ALA A 53 6.66 -16.17 -24.46
CA ALA A 53 6.62 -14.72 -24.38
C ALA A 53 7.61 -14.03 -25.34
N GLY A 54 8.49 -14.77 -26.00
CA GLY A 54 9.46 -14.30 -26.98
C GLY A 54 10.86 -14.03 -26.44
N ALA A 55 11.20 -14.45 -25.19
CA ALA A 55 12.56 -14.39 -24.69
C ALA A 55 13.40 -15.56 -25.22
N GLN A 56 14.70 -15.35 -25.33
CA GLN A 56 15.66 -16.43 -25.51
C GLN A 56 16.06 -16.99 -24.15
N VAL A 57 16.00 -18.31 -23.94
CA VAL A 57 16.50 -18.95 -22.73
C VAL A 57 17.94 -19.44 -22.95
N ILE A 58 18.84 -19.14 -22.01
CA ILE A 58 20.27 -19.48 -22.07
C ILE A 58 20.64 -20.24 -20.80
N ALA A 59 21.29 -21.39 -20.94
CA ALA A 59 21.72 -22.21 -19.80
C ALA A 59 23.09 -21.76 -19.21
N ASP A 60 23.93 -21.11 -20.01
CA ASP A 60 25.24 -20.65 -19.58
C ASP A 60 25.18 -19.25 -19.00
N THR A 61 25.40 -19.14 -17.69
CA THR A 61 25.41 -17.88 -16.94
C THR A 61 26.41 -16.88 -17.55
N ARG A 62 27.64 -17.31 -17.88
CA ARG A 62 28.66 -16.42 -18.45
C ARG A 62 28.24 -15.88 -19.80
N ALA A 63 27.70 -16.75 -20.66
CA ALA A 63 27.22 -16.36 -21.98
C ALA A 63 26.05 -15.34 -21.90
N LEU A 64 25.15 -15.49 -20.91
CA LEU A 64 24.08 -14.52 -20.67
C LEU A 64 24.66 -13.15 -20.31
N TRP A 65 25.54 -13.08 -19.30
CA TRP A 65 26.14 -11.82 -18.87
C TRP A 65 26.97 -11.19 -19.99
N GLU A 66 27.71 -12.01 -20.75
CA GLU A 66 28.54 -11.53 -21.87
C GLU A 66 27.76 -10.98 -23.04
N SER A 67 26.59 -11.53 -23.34
CA SER A 67 25.78 -11.13 -24.50
C SER A 67 24.81 -9.99 -24.21
N SER A 68 24.67 -9.58 -22.96
CA SER A 68 23.68 -8.57 -22.53
C SER A 68 24.28 -7.16 -22.47
N ASP A 69 23.49 -6.15 -22.80
CA ASP A 69 23.82 -4.73 -22.62
C ASP A 69 23.29 -4.21 -21.28
N ILE A 70 22.15 -4.75 -20.85
CA ILE A 70 21.46 -4.40 -19.61
C ILE A 70 21.25 -5.69 -18.80
N ILE A 71 21.63 -5.67 -17.54
CA ILE A 71 21.35 -6.77 -16.59
C ILE A 71 20.30 -6.30 -15.59
N LEU A 72 19.22 -7.05 -15.48
CA LEU A 72 18.19 -6.84 -14.47
C LEU A 72 18.28 -7.90 -13.40
N LYS A 73 18.47 -7.48 -12.16
CA LYS A 73 18.50 -8.34 -10.97
C LYS A 73 17.54 -7.83 -9.89
N VAL A 74 17.19 -8.70 -8.98
CA VAL A 74 16.50 -8.31 -7.75
C VAL A 74 17.51 -7.81 -6.73
N ARG A 75 18.57 -8.58 -6.49
CA ARG A 75 19.61 -8.29 -5.49
C ARG A 75 20.89 -7.77 -6.15
N ALA A 76 21.67 -7.03 -5.37
CA ALA A 76 23.01 -6.64 -5.78
C ALA A 76 23.88 -7.85 -6.15
N PRO A 77 24.87 -7.70 -7.04
CA PRO A 77 25.84 -8.73 -7.33
C PRO A 77 26.55 -9.26 -6.05
N GLN A 78 26.77 -10.54 -6.01
CA GLN A 78 27.45 -11.21 -4.91
C GLN A 78 28.26 -12.41 -5.41
N GLU A 79 28.89 -13.17 -4.51
CA GLU A 79 29.63 -14.36 -4.88
C GLU A 79 28.68 -15.42 -5.46
N HIS A 80 28.99 -15.90 -6.66
CA HIS A 80 28.19 -16.91 -7.36
C HIS A 80 28.60 -18.29 -6.87
N PRO A 81 27.69 -19.07 -6.23
CA PRO A 81 28.06 -20.32 -5.54
C PRO A 81 28.59 -21.40 -6.48
N GLU A 82 28.13 -21.45 -7.72
CA GLU A 82 28.55 -22.45 -8.69
C GLU A 82 29.80 -22.04 -9.47
N LEU A 83 30.02 -20.76 -9.72
CA LEU A 83 31.13 -20.23 -10.49
C LEU A 83 32.36 -19.92 -9.62
N GLY A 84 32.18 -19.73 -8.30
CA GLY A 84 33.25 -19.36 -7.36
C GLY A 84 33.87 -17.99 -7.65
N ILE A 85 33.14 -17.08 -8.28
CA ILE A 85 33.55 -15.70 -8.58
C ILE A 85 32.44 -14.75 -8.18
N ASN A 86 32.79 -13.48 -7.97
CA ASN A 86 31.77 -12.47 -7.75
C ASN A 86 31.06 -12.13 -9.07
N GLU A 87 29.74 -11.98 -9.06
CA GLU A 87 28.93 -11.60 -10.24
C GLU A 87 29.39 -10.26 -10.85
N ILE A 88 30.01 -9.38 -10.05
CA ILE A 88 30.67 -8.15 -10.54
C ILE A 88 31.73 -8.47 -11.59
N ASP A 89 32.41 -9.62 -11.47
CA ASP A 89 33.49 -10.02 -12.41
C ASP A 89 32.95 -10.43 -13.77
N LEU A 90 31.66 -10.68 -13.88
CA LEU A 90 30.97 -10.97 -15.13
C LEU A 90 30.58 -9.69 -15.92
N LEU A 91 30.58 -8.53 -15.25
CA LEU A 91 30.20 -7.25 -15.88
C LEU A 91 31.30 -6.70 -16.76
N LYS A 92 30.91 -6.14 -17.90
CA LYS A 92 31.78 -5.47 -18.88
C LYS A 92 31.60 -3.96 -18.85
N ALA A 93 32.65 -3.25 -19.27
CA ALA A 93 32.58 -1.81 -19.41
C ALA A 93 31.45 -1.39 -20.37
N GLY A 94 30.66 -0.40 -19.96
CA GLY A 94 29.53 0.14 -20.70
C GLY A 94 28.20 -0.61 -20.45
N GLN A 95 28.20 -1.79 -19.82
CA GLN A 95 26.95 -2.45 -19.42
C GLN A 95 26.21 -1.65 -18.35
N THR A 96 24.89 -1.84 -18.30
CA THR A 96 24.03 -1.22 -17.29
C THR A 96 23.45 -2.32 -16.39
N LEU A 97 23.60 -2.16 -15.07
CA LEU A 97 22.98 -3.04 -14.07
C LEU A 97 21.87 -2.27 -13.32
N ILE A 98 20.70 -2.87 -13.21
CA ILE A 98 19.57 -2.32 -12.45
C ILE A 98 19.13 -3.34 -11.41
N SER A 99 19.20 -2.99 -10.12
CA SER A 99 18.78 -3.86 -9.00
C SER A 99 18.59 -3.08 -7.71
N PHE A 100 18.19 -3.72 -6.63
CA PHE A 100 18.42 -3.23 -5.27
C PHE A 100 19.89 -3.38 -4.92
N MET A 101 20.54 -2.33 -4.44
CA MET A 101 21.99 -2.28 -4.18
C MET A 101 22.36 -1.77 -2.80
N ALA A 102 21.43 -1.10 -2.10
CA ALA A 102 21.67 -0.39 -0.85
C ALA A 102 22.94 0.51 -0.93
N PRO A 103 22.96 1.50 -1.83
CA PRO A 103 24.19 2.25 -2.18
C PRO A 103 24.81 3.00 -1.00
N ALA A 104 24.00 3.43 -0.03
CA ALA A 104 24.48 4.11 1.18
C ALA A 104 25.28 3.16 2.11
N GLN A 105 24.95 1.88 2.11
CA GLN A 105 25.58 0.85 2.93
C GLN A 105 26.73 0.13 2.22
N ASN A 106 26.80 0.22 0.89
CA ASN A 106 27.75 -0.52 0.05
C ASN A 106 28.63 0.38 -0.82
N PRO A 107 29.43 1.30 -0.23
CA PRO A 107 30.28 2.20 -1.01
C PRO A 107 31.36 1.45 -1.81
N GLU A 108 31.84 0.30 -1.30
CA GLU A 108 32.83 -0.52 -2.00
C GLU A 108 32.24 -1.14 -3.28
N LEU A 109 30.95 -1.53 -3.26
CA LEU A 109 30.24 -2.00 -4.45
C LEU A 109 30.16 -0.91 -5.53
N LEU A 110 29.88 0.33 -5.14
CA LEU A 110 29.85 1.47 -6.08
C LEU A 110 31.22 1.73 -6.68
N GLN A 111 32.29 1.63 -5.88
CA GLN A 111 33.66 1.76 -6.37
C GLN A 111 34.01 0.67 -7.37
N ALA A 112 33.62 -0.58 -7.09
CA ALA A 112 33.86 -1.71 -7.99
C ALA A 112 33.12 -1.53 -9.33
N PHE A 113 31.91 -0.99 -9.36
CA PHE A 113 31.22 -0.61 -10.61
C PHE A 113 31.94 0.50 -11.35
N ALA A 114 32.41 1.54 -10.64
CA ALA A 114 33.13 2.65 -11.24
C ALA A 114 34.45 2.21 -11.89
N ASP A 115 35.24 1.37 -11.21
CA ASP A 115 36.51 0.83 -11.71
C ASP A 115 36.31 -0.01 -12.99
N ARG A 116 35.17 -0.71 -13.10
CA ARG A 116 34.80 -1.49 -14.28
C ARG A 116 34.09 -0.68 -15.37
N LYS A 117 33.81 0.60 -15.12
CA LYS A 117 33.05 1.49 -16.02
C LYS A 117 31.65 0.94 -16.35
N VAL A 118 30.98 0.35 -15.37
CA VAL A 118 29.59 -0.14 -15.45
C VAL A 118 28.66 0.97 -15.01
N ASN A 119 27.52 1.10 -15.70
CA ASN A 119 26.44 1.98 -15.23
C ASN A 119 25.58 1.20 -14.21
N ALA A 120 25.35 1.77 -13.04
CA ALA A 120 24.61 1.13 -11.97
C ALA A 120 23.43 1.99 -11.52
N LEU A 121 22.22 1.44 -11.59
CA LEU A 121 20.98 2.08 -11.16
C LEU A 121 20.37 1.31 -10.00
N ALA A 122 20.24 1.96 -8.84
CA ALA A 122 19.59 1.42 -7.66
C ALA A 122 18.11 1.76 -7.69
N ILE A 123 17.25 0.73 -7.71
CA ILE A 123 15.79 0.91 -7.79
C ILE A 123 15.24 1.63 -6.55
N GLU A 124 15.88 1.50 -5.41
CA GLU A 124 15.56 2.21 -4.16
C GLU A 124 15.94 3.69 -4.16
N GLY A 125 16.76 4.11 -5.13
CA GLY A 125 17.12 5.53 -5.32
C GLY A 125 16.08 6.34 -6.07
N ILE A 126 15.02 5.71 -6.56
CA ILE A 126 13.93 6.39 -7.26
C ILE A 126 13.21 7.35 -6.30
N PRO A 127 13.09 8.65 -6.64
CA PRO A 127 12.48 9.63 -5.76
C PRO A 127 10.98 9.41 -5.59
N ARG A 128 10.45 9.71 -4.41
CA ARG A 128 9.01 9.58 -4.09
C ARG A 128 8.20 10.76 -4.60
N ILE A 129 8.08 10.87 -5.93
CA ILE A 129 7.25 11.85 -6.63
C ILE A 129 6.17 11.15 -7.45
N SER A 130 5.06 11.84 -7.75
CA SER A 130 3.89 11.24 -8.42
C SER A 130 4.22 10.55 -9.74
N ARG A 131 5.13 11.11 -10.56
CA ARG A 131 5.56 10.51 -11.83
C ARG A 131 6.30 9.18 -11.64
N ALA A 132 7.09 9.07 -10.57
CA ALA A 132 7.94 7.92 -10.29
C ALA A 132 7.23 6.80 -9.52
N GLN A 133 6.03 7.02 -9.02
CA GLN A 133 5.29 6.05 -8.20
C GLN A 133 5.16 4.67 -8.87
N LYS A 134 4.96 4.64 -10.20
CA LYS A 134 4.88 3.39 -10.99
C LYS A 134 6.19 2.60 -11.03
N MET A 135 7.33 3.23 -10.70
CA MET A 135 8.68 2.65 -10.71
C MET A 135 9.19 2.34 -9.30
N ASP A 136 8.45 2.69 -8.25
CA ASP A 136 8.84 2.53 -6.84
C ASP A 136 8.79 1.04 -6.42
N GLY A 137 9.89 0.33 -6.71
CA GLY A 137 10.06 -1.07 -6.32
C GLY A 137 10.15 -1.26 -4.81
N LEU A 138 10.63 -0.25 -4.07
CA LEU A 138 10.72 -0.31 -2.61
C LEU A 138 9.32 -0.36 -1.98
N SER A 139 8.42 0.52 -2.41
CA SER A 139 7.02 0.51 -1.95
C SER A 139 6.28 -0.75 -2.38
N SER A 140 6.52 -1.27 -3.60
CA SER A 140 5.95 -2.53 -4.04
C SER A 140 6.36 -3.69 -3.14
N MET A 141 7.64 -3.79 -2.78
CA MET A 141 8.14 -4.85 -1.89
C MET A 141 7.70 -4.64 -0.45
N ALA A 142 7.60 -3.41 0.02
CA ALA A 142 7.09 -3.10 1.35
C ALA A 142 5.62 -3.54 1.51
N ASN A 143 4.78 -3.34 0.50
CA ASN A 143 3.39 -3.81 0.50
C ASN A 143 3.32 -5.34 0.66
N ILE A 144 4.11 -6.07 -0.13
CA ILE A 144 4.21 -7.54 -0.04
C ILE A 144 4.70 -7.97 1.35
N ALA A 145 5.72 -7.30 1.89
CA ALA A 145 6.26 -7.62 3.21
C ALA A 145 5.19 -7.46 4.30
N GLY A 146 4.41 -6.37 4.26
CA GLY A 146 3.31 -6.14 5.19
C GLY A 146 2.22 -7.21 5.10
N TYR A 147 1.79 -7.57 3.90
CA TYR A 147 0.86 -8.69 3.71
C TYR A 147 1.44 -10.00 4.27
N ARG A 148 2.69 -10.31 3.88
CA ARG A 148 3.31 -11.59 4.27
C ARG A 148 3.57 -11.68 5.76
N SER A 149 3.86 -10.58 6.45
CA SER A 149 4.06 -10.56 7.90
C SER A 149 2.82 -11.08 8.65
N VAL A 150 1.63 -10.70 8.21
CA VAL A 150 0.35 -11.17 8.78
C VAL A 150 0.17 -12.67 8.53
N VAL A 151 0.52 -13.15 7.34
CA VAL A 151 0.45 -14.58 7.00
C VAL A 151 1.43 -15.41 7.84
N GLU A 152 2.67 -14.91 8.04
CA GLU A 152 3.65 -15.58 8.90
C GLU A 152 3.20 -15.54 10.38
N ALA A 153 2.66 -14.41 10.85
CA ALA A 153 2.06 -14.35 12.17
C ALA A 153 0.95 -15.40 12.35
N ALA A 154 0.04 -15.52 11.37
CA ALA A 154 -1.05 -16.49 11.41
C ALA A 154 -0.56 -17.95 11.41
N GLN A 155 0.54 -18.24 10.69
CA GLN A 155 1.16 -19.55 10.65
C GLN A 155 1.68 -19.99 12.04
N HIS A 156 2.19 -19.05 12.83
CA HIS A 156 2.83 -19.33 14.13
C HIS A 156 1.91 -19.05 15.32
N PHE A 157 0.79 -18.36 15.12
CA PHE A 157 -0.18 -18.02 16.15
C PHE A 157 -1.20 -19.16 16.31
N GLY A 158 -1.13 -19.91 17.37
CA GLY A 158 -1.96 -21.11 17.60
C GLY A 158 -3.45 -20.85 17.85
N ARG A 159 -3.98 -19.64 17.54
CA ARG A 159 -5.37 -19.24 17.78
C ARG A 159 -5.99 -18.59 16.53
N PHE A 160 -7.31 -18.39 16.53
CA PHE A 160 -8.02 -17.71 15.43
C PHE A 160 -7.70 -16.21 15.38
N PHE A 161 -7.61 -15.65 14.18
CA PHE A 161 -7.59 -14.20 13.98
C PHE A 161 -8.97 -13.58 14.15
N THR A 162 -9.99 -14.20 13.57
CA THR A 162 -11.39 -13.74 13.69
C THR A 162 -12.08 -14.30 14.92
N GLY A 163 -13.04 -13.59 15.47
CA GLY A 163 -13.94 -14.13 16.48
C GLY A 163 -14.75 -15.30 15.93
N GLN A 164 -14.93 -16.34 16.72
CA GLN A 164 -15.65 -17.55 16.34
C GLN A 164 -16.75 -17.89 17.34
N ILE A 165 -17.86 -18.46 16.83
CA ILE A 165 -18.89 -19.10 17.62
C ILE A 165 -18.88 -20.57 17.25
N THR A 166 -18.52 -21.41 18.21
CA THR A 166 -18.40 -22.86 18.02
C THR A 166 -19.37 -23.61 18.90
N ALA A 167 -19.52 -24.92 18.68
CA ALA A 167 -20.31 -25.77 19.59
C ALA A 167 -19.75 -25.77 21.02
N ALA A 168 -18.46 -25.50 21.20
CA ALA A 168 -17.79 -25.41 22.50
C ALA A 168 -17.82 -24.01 23.13
N GLY A 169 -18.41 -23.01 22.46
CA GLY A 169 -18.54 -21.65 22.96
C GLY A 169 -17.97 -20.58 22.06
N LYS A 170 -17.84 -19.36 22.60
CA LYS A 170 -17.36 -18.16 21.91
C LYS A 170 -15.85 -18.04 22.08
N ILE A 171 -15.17 -17.70 21.00
CA ILE A 171 -13.74 -17.38 20.98
C ILE A 171 -13.59 -15.92 20.50
N PRO A 172 -12.94 -15.06 21.29
CA PRO A 172 -12.72 -13.67 20.88
C PRO A 172 -11.73 -13.58 19.71
N PRO A 173 -11.78 -12.51 18.89
CA PRO A 173 -10.79 -12.26 17.86
C PRO A 173 -9.42 -11.92 18.47
N ALA A 174 -8.36 -12.20 17.73
CA ALA A 174 -7.01 -11.78 18.08
C ALA A 174 -6.87 -10.25 18.08
N LYS A 175 -6.07 -9.72 18.99
CA LYS A 175 -5.68 -8.32 19.05
C LYS A 175 -4.28 -8.15 18.45
N ILE A 176 -4.16 -7.32 17.44
CA ILE A 176 -2.92 -7.09 16.70
C ILE A 176 -2.51 -5.63 16.82
N LEU A 177 -1.28 -5.37 17.21
CA LEU A 177 -0.66 -4.04 17.16
C LEU A 177 0.28 -3.96 15.96
N VAL A 178 0.11 -2.94 15.12
CA VAL A 178 1.03 -2.60 14.03
C VAL A 178 1.74 -1.30 14.38
N ILE A 179 3.07 -1.33 14.47
CA ILE A 179 3.91 -0.17 14.76
C ILE A 179 4.53 0.31 13.45
N GLY A 180 4.14 1.51 13.03
CA GLY A 180 4.43 2.11 11.73
C GLY A 180 3.28 1.92 10.75
N ALA A 181 2.70 3.02 10.26
CA ALA A 181 1.63 3.05 9.25
C ALA A 181 2.15 3.54 7.87
N GLY A 182 3.36 3.14 7.51
CA GLY A 182 3.87 3.26 6.14
C GLY A 182 3.25 2.21 5.22
N VAL A 183 3.79 2.04 4.00
CA VAL A 183 3.24 1.09 3.01
C VAL A 183 3.13 -0.34 3.57
N ALA A 184 4.15 -0.82 4.27
CA ALA A 184 4.14 -2.15 4.88
C ALA A 184 3.09 -2.24 6.00
N GLY A 185 3.06 -1.24 6.90
CA GLY A 185 2.11 -1.21 8.01
C GLY A 185 0.67 -1.14 7.55
N LEU A 186 0.34 -0.27 6.60
CA LEU A 186 -1.02 -0.18 6.03
C LEU A 186 -1.45 -1.50 5.35
N SER A 187 -0.52 -2.17 4.65
CA SER A 187 -0.79 -3.49 4.08
C SER A 187 -1.04 -4.54 5.17
N ALA A 188 -0.27 -4.52 6.26
CA ALA A 188 -0.49 -5.41 7.40
C ALA A 188 -1.84 -5.14 8.09
N ILE A 189 -2.18 -3.86 8.34
CA ILE A 189 -3.45 -3.43 8.95
C ILE A 189 -4.63 -3.95 8.13
N GLY A 190 -4.67 -3.65 6.82
CA GLY A 190 -5.75 -4.07 5.95
C GLY A 190 -5.88 -5.59 5.85
N THR A 191 -4.76 -6.31 5.81
CA THR A 191 -4.75 -7.78 5.77
C THR A 191 -5.27 -8.37 7.08
N ALA A 192 -4.77 -7.92 8.22
CA ALA A 192 -5.18 -8.41 9.54
C ALA A 192 -6.67 -8.11 9.84
N ALA A 193 -7.13 -6.91 9.49
CA ALA A 193 -8.54 -6.53 9.61
C ALA A 193 -9.44 -7.40 8.70
N SER A 194 -9.00 -7.71 7.47
CA SER A 194 -9.70 -8.60 6.55
C SER A 194 -9.78 -10.04 7.07
N MET A 195 -8.81 -10.48 7.86
CA MET A 195 -8.83 -11.77 8.56
C MET A 195 -9.70 -11.75 9.82
N GLY A 196 -10.29 -10.61 10.17
CA GLY A 196 -11.23 -10.45 11.28
C GLY A 196 -10.60 -10.21 12.65
N ALA A 197 -9.33 -9.84 12.71
CA ALA A 197 -8.66 -9.41 13.93
C ALA A 197 -9.09 -8.01 14.37
N ILE A 198 -8.94 -7.70 15.65
CA ILE A 198 -8.98 -6.33 16.16
C ILE A 198 -7.59 -5.74 15.95
N VAL A 199 -7.49 -4.74 15.10
CA VAL A 199 -6.21 -4.14 14.71
C VAL A 199 -6.08 -2.76 15.33
N ARG A 200 -5.00 -2.55 16.08
CA ARG A 200 -4.53 -1.26 16.56
C ARG A 200 -3.27 -0.87 15.80
N ALA A 201 -3.10 0.41 15.54
CA ALA A 201 -1.91 0.90 14.86
C ALA A 201 -1.38 2.17 15.51
N PHE A 202 -0.07 2.33 15.50
CA PHE A 202 0.61 3.54 15.93
C PHE A 202 1.57 4.02 14.85
N ASP A 203 1.62 5.32 14.66
CA ASP A 203 2.63 6.01 13.82
C ASP A 203 2.88 7.41 14.42
N THR A 204 4.10 7.90 14.30
CA THR A 204 4.47 9.24 14.80
C THR A 204 3.86 10.36 13.97
N ARG A 205 3.32 10.05 12.79
CA ARG A 205 2.67 10.99 11.86
C ARG A 205 1.15 10.95 12.02
N PRO A 206 0.53 11.98 12.59
CA PRO A 206 -0.91 11.98 12.85
C PRO A 206 -1.77 11.98 11.56
N GLU A 207 -1.23 12.44 10.43
CA GLU A 207 -1.93 12.47 9.15
C GLU A 207 -2.24 11.08 8.57
N VAL A 208 -1.62 10.00 9.05
CA VAL A 208 -1.93 8.64 8.61
C VAL A 208 -3.14 8.03 9.32
N LYS A 209 -3.69 8.69 10.33
CA LYS A 209 -4.85 8.23 11.10
C LYS A 209 -6.02 7.84 10.19
N ASP A 210 -6.42 8.73 9.28
CA ASP A 210 -7.55 8.49 8.38
C ASP A 210 -7.31 7.26 7.48
N GLN A 211 -6.05 7.01 7.10
CA GLN A 211 -5.67 5.84 6.31
C GLN A 211 -5.81 4.55 7.11
N VAL A 212 -5.36 4.54 8.37
CA VAL A 212 -5.49 3.41 9.29
C VAL A 212 -6.97 3.08 9.53
N GLU A 213 -7.77 4.08 9.87
CA GLU A 213 -9.19 3.91 10.15
C GLU A 213 -9.98 3.45 8.91
N SER A 214 -9.62 3.93 7.72
CA SER A 214 -10.24 3.49 6.46
C SER A 214 -9.98 2.01 6.14
N LEU A 215 -8.89 1.43 6.66
CA LEU A 215 -8.55 0.01 6.54
C LEU A 215 -9.13 -0.86 7.66
N GLY A 216 -9.87 -0.26 8.59
CA GLY A 216 -10.52 -0.95 9.71
C GLY A 216 -9.62 -1.13 10.94
N GLY A 217 -8.53 -0.38 11.05
CA GLY A 217 -7.68 -0.31 12.24
C GLY A 217 -8.12 0.82 13.18
N GLU A 218 -7.78 0.70 14.46
CA GLU A 218 -7.89 1.75 15.48
C GLU A 218 -6.53 2.46 15.57
N PHE A 219 -6.50 3.78 15.34
CA PHE A 219 -5.27 4.54 15.48
C PHE A 219 -5.05 4.95 16.94
N LEU A 220 -3.93 4.56 17.50
CA LEU A 220 -3.52 4.93 18.86
C LEU A 220 -2.86 6.31 18.83
N MET A 221 -3.43 7.26 19.54
CA MET A 221 -2.85 8.60 19.70
C MET A 221 -2.15 8.71 21.05
N LEU A 222 -0.99 9.35 21.06
CA LEU A 222 -0.40 9.83 22.30
C LEU A 222 -1.14 11.10 22.74
N ASP A 223 -1.41 11.20 24.03
CA ASP A 223 -1.89 12.44 24.65
C ASP A 223 -0.68 13.37 24.89
N PHE A 224 -0.18 13.97 23.80
CA PHE A 224 1.04 14.74 23.79
C PHE A 224 0.89 15.94 22.85
N ASP A 225 1.08 17.16 23.38
CA ASP A 225 0.93 18.42 22.65
C ASP A 225 2.14 18.72 21.73
N GLU A 226 2.70 17.74 21.03
CA GLU A 226 3.92 17.97 20.27
C GLU A 226 3.76 17.88 18.76
N GLU A 227 4.75 18.53 18.11
CA GLU A 227 4.92 18.75 16.69
C GLU A 227 4.71 17.50 15.82
N ASP A 228 4.13 17.76 14.68
CA ASP A 228 4.01 16.85 13.54
C ASP A 228 5.29 16.02 13.31
N GLY A 229 5.17 14.71 13.47
CA GLY A 229 6.27 13.74 13.28
C GLY A 229 6.63 13.49 11.81
N SER A 230 6.07 14.26 10.87
CA SER A 230 6.31 14.15 9.43
C SER A 230 7.69 14.68 9.07
N GLY A 231 8.50 13.81 8.46
CA GLY A 231 9.81 14.12 7.92
C GLY A 231 9.82 14.21 6.39
N ASP A 232 10.96 14.52 5.82
CA ASP A 232 11.16 14.59 4.37
C ASP A 232 10.97 13.22 3.69
N GLY A 233 10.35 13.20 2.51
CA GLY A 233 10.16 11.99 1.71
C GLY A 233 9.17 10.96 2.29
N GLY A 234 8.30 11.37 3.24
CA GLY A 234 7.28 10.50 3.83
C GLY A 234 7.79 9.54 4.91
N TYR A 235 8.99 9.78 5.44
CA TYR A 235 9.51 9.09 6.62
C TYR A 235 9.22 9.89 7.89
N ALA A 236 9.23 9.21 9.04
CA ALA A 236 9.08 9.85 10.34
C ALA A 236 10.31 10.69 10.69
N LYS A 237 10.08 11.82 11.36
CA LYS A 237 11.12 12.68 11.95
C LYS A 237 11.68 12.04 13.22
N VAL A 238 12.87 12.42 13.61
CA VAL A 238 13.39 12.08 14.95
C VAL A 238 12.63 12.92 15.97
N MET A 239 11.94 12.24 16.90
CA MET A 239 11.11 12.85 17.94
C MET A 239 11.93 13.22 19.18
N SER A 240 11.34 14.03 20.08
CA SER A 240 11.95 14.37 21.35
C SER A 240 12.05 13.17 22.31
N ASP A 241 12.93 13.26 23.29
CA ASP A 241 13.11 12.20 24.29
C ASP A 241 11.84 12.00 25.12
N GLU A 242 11.08 13.08 25.38
CA GLU A 242 9.80 13.04 26.09
C GLU A 242 8.74 12.30 25.27
N PHE A 243 8.67 12.55 23.95
CA PHE A 243 7.77 11.85 23.06
C PHE A 243 8.11 10.35 23.02
N ILE A 244 9.39 10.01 22.87
CA ILE A 244 9.86 8.61 22.87
C ILE A 244 9.49 7.92 24.18
N ALA A 245 9.61 8.59 25.32
CA ALA A 245 9.24 8.03 26.62
C ALA A 245 7.71 7.76 26.69
N ALA A 246 6.87 8.66 26.19
CA ALA A 246 5.43 8.47 26.14
C ALA A 246 5.03 7.34 25.17
N GLU A 247 5.69 7.25 24.01
CA GLU A 247 5.52 6.17 23.05
C GLU A 247 5.85 4.80 23.66
N MET A 248 6.99 4.70 24.33
CA MET A 248 7.40 3.46 25.00
C MET A 248 6.47 3.07 26.15
N ALA A 249 5.90 4.03 26.87
CA ALA A 249 4.89 3.77 27.89
C ALA A 249 3.60 3.20 27.27
N LEU A 250 3.13 3.78 26.16
CA LEU A 250 1.99 3.26 25.41
C LEU A 250 2.24 1.81 24.95
N PHE A 251 3.41 1.53 24.39
CA PHE A 251 3.76 0.17 23.95
C PHE A 251 3.82 -0.82 25.09
N ALA A 252 4.32 -0.42 26.26
CA ALA A 252 4.35 -1.26 27.45
C ALA A 252 2.94 -1.61 27.96
N GLU A 253 1.96 -0.72 27.81
CA GLU A 253 0.55 -1.02 28.10
C GLU A 253 -0.03 -1.97 27.05
N GLN A 254 0.18 -1.70 25.77
CA GLN A 254 -0.30 -2.55 24.70
C GLN A 254 0.27 -3.98 24.81
N ALA A 255 1.52 -4.15 25.21
CA ALA A 255 2.18 -5.44 25.35
C ALA A 255 1.42 -6.43 26.26
N LYS A 256 0.69 -5.91 27.26
CA LYS A 256 -0.12 -6.74 28.19
C LYS A 256 -1.43 -7.22 27.57
N GLU A 257 -1.88 -6.60 26.48
CA GLU A 257 -3.21 -6.84 25.91
C GLU A 257 -3.18 -7.49 24.53
N VAL A 258 -2.13 -7.25 23.74
CA VAL A 258 -2.08 -7.69 22.34
C VAL A 258 -1.55 -9.13 22.23
N ASP A 259 -2.05 -9.83 21.23
CA ASP A 259 -1.66 -11.19 20.91
C ASP A 259 -0.53 -11.22 19.88
N ILE A 260 -0.52 -10.24 18.97
CA ILE A 260 0.43 -10.16 17.86
C ILE A 260 0.93 -8.73 17.73
N VAL A 261 2.24 -8.59 17.50
CA VAL A 261 2.89 -7.31 17.20
C VAL A 261 3.58 -7.41 15.84
N ILE A 262 3.36 -6.41 14.98
CA ILE A 262 4.06 -6.27 13.69
C ILE A 262 4.78 -4.93 13.70
N THR A 263 6.10 -4.96 13.65
CA THR A 263 6.92 -3.73 13.64
C THR A 263 7.43 -3.45 12.24
N THR A 264 7.31 -2.19 11.81
CA THR A 264 7.69 -1.77 10.45
C THR A 264 8.53 -0.49 10.42
N ALA A 265 9.05 -0.05 11.56
CA ALA A 265 9.77 1.21 11.67
C ALA A 265 11.21 1.05 11.13
N LEU A 266 11.45 1.63 9.95
CA LEU A 266 12.75 1.67 9.29
C LEU A 266 13.12 3.11 8.95
N ILE A 267 14.36 3.48 9.26
CA ILE A 267 14.96 4.74 8.83
C ILE A 267 16.01 4.38 7.79
N PRO A 268 15.86 4.81 6.52
CA PRO A 268 16.82 4.48 5.48
C PRO A 268 18.26 4.87 5.87
N GLY A 269 19.18 3.90 5.72
CA GLY A 269 20.60 4.12 5.99
C GLY A 269 21.00 4.20 7.46
N LYS A 270 20.08 3.93 8.40
CA LYS A 270 20.36 3.89 9.84
C LYS A 270 19.92 2.56 10.45
N PRO A 271 20.50 2.15 11.59
CA PRO A 271 19.96 1.04 12.39
C PRO A 271 18.50 1.29 12.76
N ALA A 272 17.71 0.22 12.80
CA ALA A 272 16.32 0.31 13.22
C ALA A 272 16.20 0.79 14.69
N PRO A 273 15.21 1.65 15.00
CA PRO A 273 14.97 2.07 16.38
C PRO A 273 14.48 0.89 17.21
N GLU A 274 14.93 0.77 18.45
CA GLU A 274 14.39 -0.20 19.41
C GLU A 274 13.04 0.32 19.94
N LEU A 275 11.95 -0.35 19.59
CA LEU A 275 10.58 0.02 19.97
C LEU A 275 9.92 -1.02 20.87
N TRP A 276 10.44 -2.26 20.88
CA TRP A 276 9.88 -3.36 21.65
C TRP A 276 10.97 -4.01 22.49
N THR A 277 10.95 -3.69 23.79
CA THR A 277 12.00 -4.12 24.73
C THR A 277 11.79 -5.55 25.21
N GLU A 278 12.81 -6.15 25.80
CA GLU A 278 12.71 -7.46 26.45
C GLU A 278 11.64 -7.51 27.53
N GLU A 279 11.48 -6.43 28.31
CA GLU A 279 10.44 -6.36 29.37
C GLU A 279 9.04 -6.36 28.80
N MET A 280 8.82 -5.73 27.62
CA MET A 280 7.54 -5.82 26.90
C MET A 280 7.30 -7.25 26.43
N VAL A 281 8.30 -7.94 25.88
CA VAL A 281 8.17 -9.35 25.48
C VAL A 281 7.79 -10.23 26.68
N LYS A 282 8.42 -10.02 27.85
CA LYS A 282 8.10 -10.75 29.09
C LYS A 282 6.66 -10.49 29.57
N SER A 283 6.10 -9.32 29.27
CA SER A 283 4.74 -8.94 29.68
C SER A 283 3.64 -9.49 28.76
N MET A 284 4.00 -9.95 27.55
CA MET A 284 3.06 -10.55 26.61
C MET A 284 2.57 -11.91 27.08
N GLN A 285 1.41 -12.32 26.58
CA GLN A 285 0.87 -13.66 26.88
C GLN A 285 1.69 -14.74 26.16
N GLU A 286 1.84 -15.90 26.83
CA GLU A 286 2.47 -17.06 26.21
C GLU A 286 1.72 -17.47 24.94
N GLY A 287 2.48 -17.79 23.88
CA GLY A 287 1.94 -18.07 22.54
C GLY A 287 1.64 -16.84 21.69
N SER A 288 1.98 -15.63 22.18
CA SER A 288 1.97 -14.42 21.35
C SER A 288 3.06 -14.45 20.28
N VAL A 289 2.90 -13.61 19.24
CA VAL A 289 3.80 -13.58 18.08
C VAL A 289 4.26 -12.15 17.81
N ILE A 290 5.54 -11.97 17.55
CA ILE A 290 6.12 -10.71 17.06
C ILE A 290 6.69 -10.96 15.67
N VAL A 291 6.34 -10.12 14.69
CA VAL A 291 6.96 -10.12 13.36
C VAL A 291 7.69 -8.81 13.17
N ASP A 292 9.00 -8.89 13.08
CA ASP A 292 9.88 -7.73 12.98
C ASP A 292 10.38 -7.54 11.55
N LEU A 293 9.76 -6.58 10.80
CA LEU A 293 10.15 -6.29 9.43
C LEU A 293 11.47 -5.51 9.35
N ALA A 294 11.97 -5.00 10.48
CA ALA A 294 13.22 -4.27 10.56
C ALA A 294 14.44 -5.18 10.87
N ALA A 295 14.24 -6.50 10.93
CA ALA A 295 15.26 -7.46 11.35
C ALA A 295 16.60 -7.36 10.55
N GLU A 296 16.55 -7.02 9.25
CA GLU A 296 17.75 -6.82 8.42
C GLU A 296 18.61 -5.62 8.88
N MET A 297 17.98 -4.64 9.57
CA MET A 297 18.62 -3.41 10.06
C MET A 297 18.80 -3.41 11.58
N GLY A 298 18.83 -4.57 12.22
CA GLY A 298 19.01 -4.75 13.66
C GLY A 298 17.74 -5.01 14.46
N GLY A 299 16.57 -4.84 13.85
CA GLY A 299 15.25 -5.12 14.43
C GLY A 299 14.70 -3.98 15.30
N ASN A 300 13.37 -3.86 15.32
CA ASN A 300 12.65 -3.00 16.26
C ASN A 300 12.39 -3.69 17.60
N CYS A 301 12.48 -5.01 17.66
CA CYS A 301 12.39 -5.79 18.88
C CYS A 301 13.79 -6.24 19.32
N LYS A 302 14.13 -5.96 20.57
CA LYS A 302 15.45 -6.26 21.15
C LYS A 302 15.89 -7.72 21.02
N LEU A 303 14.95 -8.65 21.02
CA LEU A 303 15.22 -10.08 21.03
C LEU A 303 15.11 -10.73 19.64
N THR A 304 14.88 -9.95 18.58
CA THR A 304 14.79 -10.45 17.20
C THR A 304 16.15 -10.97 16.74
N GLU A 305 16.15 -12.16 16.14
CA GLU A 305 17.31 -12.75 15.46
C GLU A 305 17.05 -12.76 13.95
N ALA A 306 17.92 -12.12 13.17
CA ALA A 306 17.73 -11.97 11.73
C ALA A 306 17.71 -13.32 11.01
N ASN A 307 16.74 -13.53 10.12
CA ASN A 307 16.45 -14.76 9.37
C ASN A 307 15.95 -15.95 10.19
N GLU A 308 15.76 -15.80 11.50
CA GLU A 308 15.37 -16.88 12.39
C GLU A 308 13.94 -16.70 12.95
N VAL A 309 13.37 -17.81 13.38
CA VAL A 309 12.19 -17.84 14.24
C VAL A 309 12.62 -18.38 15.58
N VAL A 310 12.57 -17.56 16.61
CA VAL A 310 13.00 -17.92 17.96
C VAL A 310 11.86 -17.76 18.97
N ILE A 311 11.88 -18.54 20.02
CA ILE A 311 10.94 -18.42 21.13
C ILE A 311 11.69 -17.85 22.33
N LYS A 312 11.29 -16.69 22.81
CA LYS A 312 11.83 -16.04 24.00
C LYS A 312 10.67 -15.69 24.95
N HIS A 313 10.80 -16.08 26.20
CA HIS A 313 9.76 -15.84 27.23
C HIS A 313 8.37 -16.34 26.83
N GLY A 314 8.27 -17.46 26.07
CA GLY A 314 7.00 -18.00 25.58
C GLY A 314 6.40 -17.27 24.40
N VAL A 315 7.05 -16.23 23.87
CA VAL A 315 6.65 -15.45 22.68
C VAL A 315 7.48 -15.88 21.47
N THR A 316 6.81 -16.07 20.33
CA THR A 316 7.48 -16.39 19.06
C THR A 316 7.89 -15.10 18.35
N LEU A 317 9.19 -14.93 18.09
CA LEU A 317 9.74 -13.79 17.36
C LEU A 317 10.16 -14.24 15.96
N ILE A 318 9.67 -13.55 14.94
CA ILE A 318 9.92 -13.84 13.54
C ILE A 318 10.76 -12.71 12.95
N GLY A 319 12.03 -12.99 12.68
CA GLY A 319 13.02 -12.05 12.15
C GLY A 319 13.33 -12.25 10.66
N TYR A 320 12.37 -12.69 9.83
CA TYR A 320 12.62 -12.93 8.42
C TYR A 320 12.99 -11.69 7.63
N THR A 321 14.12 -11.70 6.95
CA THR A 321 14.61 -10.61 6.07
C THR A 321 14.19 -10.80 4.61
N ASP A 322 13.53 -11.91 4.30
CA ASP A 322 13.16 -12.35 2.95
C ASP A 322 11.64 -12.36 2.69
N LEU A 323 10.84 -11.63 3.49
CA LEU A 323 9.38 -11.64 3.39
C LEU A 323 8.84 -11.46 1.96
N PRO A 324 9.35 -10.53 1.12
CA PRO A 324 8.92 -10.44 -0.27
C PRO A 324 9.26 -11.70 -1.09
N SER A 325 10.39 -12.34 -0.82
CA SER A 325 10.81 -13.57 -1.48
C SER A 325 9.94 -14.79 -1.10
N ARG A 326 9.23 -14.71 0.04
CA ARG A 326 8.25 -15.73 0.47
C ARG A 326 6.90 -15.64 -0.24
N LEU A 327 6.71 -14.63 -1.10
CA LEU A 327 5.60 -14.50 -2.04
C LEU A 327 6.17 -14.26 -3.46
N PRO A 328 6.97 -15.19 -4.00
CA PRO A 328 7.89 -14.90 -5.10
C PRO A 328 7.18 -14.56 -6.41
N THR A 329 6.07 -15.22 -6.73
CA THR A 329 5.31 -14.96 -7.96
C THR A 329 4.80 -13.52 -8.02
N GLN A 330 4.08 -13.09 -6.97
CA GLN A 330 3.50 -11.75 -6.92
C GLN A 330 4.57 -10.66 -6.81
N SER A 331 5.61 -10.91 -6.00
CA SER A 331 6.74 -9.99 -5.86
C SER A 331 7.48 -9.79 -7.18
N SER A 332 7.72 -10.87 -7.93
CA SER A 332 8.36 -10.78 -9.25
C SER A 332 7.50 -10.02 -10.25
N GLN A 333 6.18 -10.22 -10.26
CA GLN A 333 5.27 -9.49 -11.13
C GLN A 333 5.31 -7.97 -10.86
N LEU A 334 5.23 -7.58 -9.59
CA LEU A 334 5.28 -6.16 -9.22
C LEU A 334 6.65 -5.55 -9.53
N TYR A 335 7.74 -6.23 -9.17
CA TYR A 335 9.08 -5.77 -9.41
C TYR A 335 9.40 -5.64 -10.91
N ALA A 336 9.06 -6.66 -11.71
CA ALA A 336 9.20 -6.62 -13.16
C ALA A 336 8.40 -5.45 -13.78
N THR A 337 7.22 -5.15 -13.24
CA THR A 337 6.41 -4.01 -13.67
C THR A 337 7.09 -2.68 -13.34
N ASN A 338 7.68 -2.54 -12.14
CA ASN A 338 8.44 -1.35 -11.78
C ASN A 338 9.64 -1.14 -12.72
N LEU A 339 10.44 -2.20 -12.97
CA LEU A 339 11.59 -2.16 -13.89
C LEU A 339 11.16 -1.81 -15.31
N ARG A 340 10.09 -2.43 -15.82
CA ARG A 340 9.55 -2.13 -17.14
C ARG A 340 9.14 -0.66 -17.28
N HIS A 341 8.55 -0.07 -16.23
CA HIS A 341 8.22 1.35 -16.25
C HIS A 341 9.47 2.24 -16.27
N LEU A 342 10.50 1.90 -15.50
CA LEU A 342 11.78 2.61 -15.54
C LEU A 342 12.40 2.53 -16.94
N LEU A 343 12.48 1.34 -17.52
CA LEU A 343 13.01 1.13 -18.88
C LEU A 343 12.17 1.84 -19.95
N SER A 344 10.85 1.91 -19.79
CA SER A 344 9.99 2.68 -20.70
C SER A 344 10.27 4.18 -20.66
N ASP A 345 10.52 4.74 -19.47
CA ASP A 345 10.88 6.16 -19.33
C ASP A 345 12.32 6.43 -19.86
N MET A 346 13.23 5.44 -19.78
CA MET A 346 14.57 5.52 -20.35
C MET A 346 14.65 5.26 -21.87
N CYS A 347 13.58 4.71 -22.47
CA CYS A 347 13.50 4.37 -23.90
C CYS A 347 12.22 5.00 -24.53
N PRO A 348 12.12 6.33 -24.58
CA PRO A 348 10.92 7.03 -25.06
C PRO A 348 10.62 6.76 -26.53
N GLU A 349 11.64 6.54 -27.36
CA GLU A 349 11.52 6.28 -28.79
C GLU A 349 11.13 4.82 -29.10
N LYS A 350 11.15 3.93 -28.11
CA LYS A 350 10.86 2.49 -28.23
C LYS A 350 11.72 1.78 -29.28
N ASP A 351 12.96 2.19 -29.40
CA ASP A 351 13.96 1.68 -30.35
C ASP A 351 14.87 0.61 -29.74
N GLY A 352 14.60 0.21 -28.49
CA GLY A 352 15.39 -0.75 -27.74
C GLY A 352 16.74 -0.20 -27.25
N ALA A 353 16.88 1.11 -27.16
CA ALA A 353 18.06 1.78 -26.61
C ALA A 353 17.68 2.62 -25.38
N ILE A 354 18.43 2.48 -24.28
CA ILE A 354 18.21 3.32 -23.09
C ILE A 354 19.04 4.59 -23.16
N ASN A 355 18.47 5.67 -22.64
CA ASN A 355 19.17 6.91 -22.33
C ASN A 355 19.20 7.14 -20.82
N ILE A 356 20.40 7.14 -20.22
CA ILE A 356 20.58 7.50 -18.81
C ILE A 356 20.70 9.02 -18.74
N ASP A 357 19.56 9.71 -18.75
CA ASP A 357 19.48 11.16 -18.69
C ASP A 357 19.70 11.65 -17.26
N MET A 358 20.82 12.31 -17.01
CA MET A 358 21.18 12.85 -15.70
C MET A 358 20.46 14.16 -15.36
N ASP A 359 19.77 14.76 -16.30
CA ASP A 359 18.93 15.94 -16.08
C ASP A 359 17.50 15.53 -15.66
N ASP A 360 17.09 14.30 -15.94
CA ASP A 360 15.84 13.71 -15.43
C ASP A 360 15.99 13.34 -13.95
N GLU A 361 15.15 13.93 -13.10
CA GLU A 361 15.20 13.75 -11.64
C GLU A 361 15.04 12.29 -11.21
N VAL A 362 14.22 11.51 -11.90
CA VAL A 362 13.96 10.10 -11.57
C VAL A 362 15.15 9.22 -11.95
N ILE A 363 15.63 9.36 -13.18
CA ILE A 363 16.76 8.59 -13.69
C ILE A 363 18.03 8.98 -12.90
N ARG A 364 18.22 10.27 -12.63
CA ARG A 364 19.32 10.77 -11.81
C ARG A 364 19.29 10.22 -10.40
N GLY A 365 18.09 10.13 -9.80
CA GLY A 365 17.89 9.59 -8.46
C GLY A 365 18.30 8.13 -8.36
N ALA A 366 17.94 7.32 -9.35
CA ALA A 366 18.30 5.91 -9.42
C ALA A 366 19.77 5.66 -9.78
N THR A 367 20.43 6.58 -10.52
CA THR A 367 21.78 6.37 -11.05
C THR A 367 22.83 6.56 -9.95
N CYS A 368 23.50 5.49 -9.57
CA CYS A 368 24.57 5.48 -8.58
C CYS A 368 25.96 5.60 -9.20
N VAL A 369 26.17 4.98 -10.37
CA VAL A 369 27.42 5.04 -11.13
C VAL A 369 27.10 5.23 -12.62
N LYS A 370 27.79 6.17 -13.27
CA LYS A 370 27.69 6.40 -14.72
C LYS A 370 29.09 6.65 -15.31
N ASP A 371 29.43 5.92 -16.38
CA ASP A 371 30.68 6.09 -17.14
C ASP A 371 31.93 6.07 -16.24
N GLY A 372 31.98 5.20 -15.24
CA GLY A 372 33.09 5.07 -14.31
C GLY A 372 33.14 6.17 -13.22
N LYS A 373 32.09 6.97 -13.07
CA LYS A 373 31.98 7.99 -12.02
C LYS A 373 30.87 7.66 -11.06
N ILE A 374 31.17 7.67 -9.76
CA ILE A 374 30.17 7.57 -8.71
C ILE A 374 29.35 8.86 -8.67
N THR A 375 28.04 8.73 -8.82
CA THR A 375 27.08 9.83 -8.84
C THR A 375 26.16 9.84 -7.63
N TRP A 376 26.32 8.88 -6.71
CA TRP A 376 25.64 8.79 -5.43
C TRP A 376 26.34 9.66 -4.36
N PRO A 377 25.63 10.36 -3.44
CA PRO A 377 24.18 10.47 -3.41
C PRO A 377 23.62 11.40 -4.50
N PRO A 378 22.34 11.23 -4.89
CA PRO A 378 21.70 12.16 -5.81
C PRO A 378 21.58 13.55 -5.14
N PRO A 379 21.53 14.64 -5.94
CA PRO A 379 21.18 15.94 -5.39
C PRO A 379 19.79 15.88 -4.73
N PRO A 380 19.54 16.69 -3.70
CA PRO A 380 18.21 16.76 -3.11
C PRO A 380 17.19 17.05 -4.21
N PRO A 381 15.99 16.42 -4.15
CA PRO A 381 14.95 16.63 -5.16
C PRO A 381 14.76 18.13 -5.31
N LYS A 382 14.72 18.62 -6.56
CA LYS A 382 14.26 19.98 -6.82
C LYS A 382 12.85 19.98 -6.27
N THR A 383 12.65 20.52 -5.08
CA THR A 383 11.32 20.70 -4.53
C THR A 383 10.55 21.47 -5.59
N SER A 384 9.83 20.74 -6.45
CA SER A 384 8.64 21.30 -7.03
C SER A 384 7.93 21.81 -5.79
N ALA A 385 7.85 23.13 -5.65
CA ALA A 385 6.95 23.71 -4.71
C ALA A 385 5.58 23.11 -5.06
N ALA A 386 5.29 21.94 -4.49
CA ALA A 386 3.92 21.55 -4.26
C ALA A 386 3.33 22.84 -3.71
N PRO A 387 2.31 23.45 -4.35
CA PRO A 387 1.77 24.71 -3.85
C PRO A 387 1.60 24.42 -2.36
N LYS A 388 2.44 25.08 -1.53
CA LYS A 388 2.28 25.02 -0.08
C LYS A 388 0.79 25.13 0.09
N PRO A 389 0.08 24.16 0.68
CA PRO A 389 -1.34 24.29 0.85
C PRO A 389 -1.48 25.72 1.32
N LYS A 390 -2.15 26.59 0.52
CA LYS A 390 -2.28 28.01 0.82
C LYS A 390 -2.53 28.01 2.30
N PRO A 391 -1.75 28.75 3.14
CA PRO A 391 -1.99 28.71 4.56
C PRO A 391 -3.50 28.89 4.64
N ARG A 392 -4.20 27.83 5.02
CA ARG A 392 -5.63 27.91 5.25
C ARG A 392 -5.64 29.04 6.22
N GLU A 393 -6.10 30.21 5.72
CA GLU A 393 -6.15 31.44 6.50
C GLU A 393 -6.57 30.95 7.86
N VAL A 394 -5.62 31.01 8.82
CA VAL A 394 -5.88 30.50 10.16
C VAL A 394 -7.05 31.36 10.56
N ALA A 395 -8.24 30.80 10.41
CA ALA A 395 -9.42 31.39 10.96
C ALA A 395 -8.95 31.73 12.36
N LYS A 396 -8.91 33.04 12.68
CA LYS A 396 -8.57 33.56 14.01
C LYS A 396 -9.02 32.50 15.00
N PRO A 397 -8.21 32.11 16.00
CA PRO A 397 -8.61 31.11 16.96
C PRO A 397 -10.06 31.42 17.30
N GLU A 398 -10.96 30.66 16.75
CA GLU A 398 -12.36 30.70 17.14
C GLU A 398 -12.26 30.36 18.60
N ALA A 399 -12.66 31.30 19.43
CA ALA A 399 -12.60 31.19 20.87
C ALA A 399 -13.00 29.77 21.24
N ALA A 400 -12.13 29.07 21.99
CA ALA A 400 -12.23 27.68 22.37
C ALA A 400 -13.67 27.21 22.33
N GLU A 401 -14.02 26.31 21.40
CA GLU A 401 -15.38 25.78 21.32
C GLU A 401 -15.71 25.27 22.73
N PRO A 402 -16.76 25.78 23.37
CA PRO A 402 -17.13 25.30 24.69
C PRO A 402 -17.38 23.80 24.53
N ASP A 403 -16.79 23.03 25.42
CA ASP A 403 -16.88 21.58 25.60
C ASP A 403 -18.23 21.04 25.10
N ARG A 404 -18.27 20.54 23.85
CA ARG A 404 -19.50 20.05 23.18
C ARG A 404 -20.07 18.79 23.82
N SER A 405 -19.35 18.19 24.77
CA SER A 405 -19.79 16.93 25.38
C SER A 405 -21.02 17.07 26.27
N LYS A 406 -21.37 18.27 26.72
CA LYS A 406 -22.50 18.46 27.65
C LYS A 406 -23.77 19.06 27.02
N ASN A 407 -23.78 19.52 25.75
CA ASN A 407 -24.95 20.20 25.16
C ASN A 407 -25.47 19.60 23.84
N THR A 408 -24.88 18.53 23.32
CA THR A 408 -25.33 17.91 22.05
C THR A 408 -26.74 17.33 22.13
N TRP A 409 -27.13 16.80 23.30
CA TRP A 409 -28.48 16.27 23.49
C TRP A 409 -29.54 17.38 23.49
N MET A 410 -29.24 18.58 24.01
CA MET A 410 -30.17 19.71 24.04
C MET A 410 -30.38 20.30 22.64
N GLY A 411 -29.31 20.37 21.81
CA GLY A 411 -29.41 20.75 20.39
C GLY A 411 -30.24 19.77 19.58
N SER A 412 -30.04 18.48 19.78
CA SER A 412 -30.85 17.44 19.16
C SER A 412 -32.30 17.48 19.63
N LEU A 413 -32.54 17.69 20.91
CA LEU A 413 -33.89 17.79 21.48
C LEU A 413 -34.66 19.01 20.90
N ILE A 414 -33.97 20.15 20.78
CA ILE A 414 -34.55 21.37 20.16
C ILE A 414 -34.89 21.11 18.68
N ALA A 415 -34.01 20.46 17.95
CA ALA A 415 -34.25 20.08 16.55
C ALA A 415 -35.45 19.13 16.40
N PHE A 416 -35.59 18.14 17.31
CA PHE A 416 -36.75 17.24 17.34
C PHE A 416 -38.05 17.96 17.69
N VAL A 417 -38.01 18.90 18.64
CA VAL A 417 -39.19 19.70 19.02
C VAL A 417 -39.60 20.60 17.84
N ILE A 418 -38.67 21.27 17.18
CA ILE A 418 -38.97 22.09 16.00
C ILE A 418 -39.54 21.26 14.86
N ALA A 419 -38.96 20.09 14.57
CA ALA A 419 -39.48 19.17 13.57
C ALA A 419 -40.88 18.65 13.92
N GLY A 420 -41.14 18.34 15.19
CA GLY A 420 -42.45 17.91 15.68
C GLY A 420 -43.52 19.03 15.56
N LEU A 421 -43.16 20.26 15.92
CA LEU A 421 -44.04 21.41 15.78
C LEU A 421 -44.32 21.73 14.31
N ALA A 422 -43.33 21.61 13.43
CA ALA A 422 -43.51 21.77 11.99
C ALA A 422 -44.44 20.70 11.41
N LEU A 423 -44.31 19.47 11.84
CA LEU A 423 -45.20 18.34 11.45
C LEU A 423 -46.65 18.59 11.94
N LEU A 424 -46.83 19.03 13.19
CA LEU A 424 -48.13 19.35 13.74
C LEU A 424 -48.75 20.54 13.00
N GLY A 425 -47.98 21.60 12.71
CA GLY A 425 -48.43 22.75 11.93
C GLY A 425 -48.83 22.35 10.50
N LEU A 426 -48.05 21.53 9.85
CA LEU A 426 -48.38 20.99 8.52
C LEU A 426 -49.66 20.13 8.57
N GLY A 427 -49.80 19.27 9.61
CA GLY A 427 -50.97 18.39 9.80
C GLY A 427 -52.28 19.12 10.07
N SER A 428 -52.21 20.38 10.57
CA SER A 428 -53.42 21.20 10.81
C SER A 428 -53.95 21.87 9.55
N VAL A 429 -53.13 22.02 8.50
CA VAL A 429 -53.50 22.78 7.27
C VAL A 429 -53.59 21.86 6.04
N ALA A 430 -52.81 20.76 6.02
CA ALA A 430 -52.72 19.90 4.86
C ALA A 430 -53.88 18.90 4.75
N PRO A 431 -54.29 18.51 3.53
CA PRO A 431 -55.31 17.49 3.31
C PRO A 431 -54.87 16.13 3.90
N PRO A 432 -55.80 15.30 4.42
CA PRO A 432 -55.44 13.96 4.98
C PRO A 432 -54.69 13.04 4.03
N SER A 433 -54.99 13.08 2.71
CA SER A 433 -54.29 12.31 1.70
C SER A 433 -52.82 12.75 1.54
N PHE A 434 -52.54 14.04 1.64
CA PHE A 434 -51.17 14.56 1.60
C PHE A 434 -50.40 14.06 2.84
N MET A 435 -50.98 14.13 4.02
CA MET A 435 -50.33 13.72 5.27
C MET A 435 -50.00 12.22 5.27
N ALA A 436 -50.86 11.38 4.69
CA ALA A 436 -50.58 9.96 4.55
C ALA A 436 -49.33 9.71 3.67
N HIS A 437 -49.25 10.35 2.50
CA HIS A 437 -48.09 10.20 1.60
C HIS A 437 -46.83 10.82 2.21
N PHE A 438 -46.95 11.98 2.86
CA PHE A 438 -45.81 12.65 3.51
C PHE A 438 -45.24 11.85 4.69
N THR A 439 -46.08 11.21 5.47
CA THR A 439 -45.63 10.33 6.58
C THR A 439 -44.85 9.13 6.02
N VAL A 440 -45.33 8.50 4.94
CA VAL A 440 -44.61 7.41 4.29
C VAL A 440 -43.28 7.87 3.73
N PHE A 441 -43.23 9.06 3.13
CA PHE A 441 -41.99 9.65 2.62
C PHE A 441 -40.96 9.89 3.73
N VAL A 442 -41.35 10.51 4.82
CA VAL A 442 -40.46 10.76 5.97
C VAL A 442 -39.95 9.45 6.55
N LEU A 443 -40.84 8.45 6.75
CA LEU A 443 -40.43 7.14 7.24
C LEU A 443 -39.45 6.46 6.28
N ALA A 444 -39.69 6.52 4.96
CA ALA A 444 -38.79 5.96 3.96
C ALA A 444 -37.41 6.64 3.96
N CYS A 445 -37.36 7.96 4.19
CA CYS A 445 -36.08 8.68 4.33
C CYS A 445 -35.30 8.21 5.57
N PHE A 446 -35.96 8.02 6.72
CA PHE A 446 -35.32 7.51 7.94
C PHE A 446 -34.78 6.09 7.73
N VAL A 447 -35.59 5.20 7.19
CA VAL A 447 -35.18 3.81 6.91
C VAL A 447 -34.01 3.78 5.91
N GLY A 448 -34.10 4.57 4.83
CA GLY A 448 -33.05 4.66 3.83
C GLY A 448 -31.73 5.17 4.40
N TYR A 449 -31.79 6.22 5.23
CA TYR A 449 -30.61 6.75 5.93
C TYR A 449 -29.98 5.68 6.84
N MET A 450 -30.78 5.03 7.68
CA MET A 450 -30.29 3.98 8.59
C MET A 450 -29.65 2.82 7.84
N VAL A 451 -30.24 2.40 6.72
CA VAL A 451 -29.68 1.31 5.89
C VAL A 451 -28.32 1.71 5.31
N ILE A 452 -28.24 2.90 4.68
CA ILE A 452 -27.00 3.33 4.01
C ILE A 452 -25.89 3.54 5.02
N TRP A 453 -26.18 4.15 6.16
CA TRP A 453 -25.17 4.45 7.19
C TRP A 453 -24.55 3.20 7.81
N ASN A 454 -25.29 2.10 7.89
CA ASN A 454 -24.82 0.84 8.47
C ASN A 454 -24.18 -0.11 7.42
N VAL A 455 -24.09 0.27 6.14
CA VAL A 455 -23.46 -0.55 5.11
C VAL A 455 -21.94 -0.33 5.15
N LYS A 456 -21.17 -1.41 5.14
CA LYS A 456 -19.69 -1.33 5.08
C LYS A 456 -19.24 -0.58 3.82
N PRO A 457 -18.20 0.27 3.90
CA PRO A 457 -17.72 1.08 2.76
C PRO A 457 -17.42 0.27 1.50
N SER A 458 -16.94 -0.97 1.64
CA SER A 458 -16.68 -1.89 0.52
C SER A 458 -17.92 -2.27 -0.29
N LEU A 459 -19.11 -2.14 0.30
CA LEU A 459 -20.38 -2.44 -0.36
C LEU A 459 -21.10 -1.20 -0.90
N HIS A 460 -20.58 0.01 -0.65
CA HIS A 460 -21.21 1.24 -1.14
C HIS A 460 -21.27 1.28 -2.68
N THR A 461 -20.22 0.86 -3.39
CA THR A 461 -20.21 0.88 -4.85
C THR A 461 -21.24 -0.07 -5.48
N PRO A 462 -21.36 -1.34 -5.07
CA PRO A 462 -22.45 -2.22 -5.50
C PRO A 462 -23.83 -1.67 -5.13
N LEU A 463 -23.97 -1.10 -3.92
CA LEU A 463 -25.24 -0.52 -3.47
C LEU A 463 -25.66 0.67 -4.32
N MET A 464 -24.74 1.56 -4.69
CA MET A 464 -25.01 2.69 -5.60
C MET A 464 -25.54 2.22 -6.94
N SER A 465 -25.04 1.10 -7.49
CA SER A 465 -25.55 0.53 -8.73
C SER A 465 -26.99 0.05 -8.60
N VAL A 466 -27.31 -0.63 -7.51
CA VAL A 466 -28.67 -1.13 -7.23
C VAL A 466 -29.63 0.04 -7.00
N THR A 467 -29.23 1.06 -6.24
CA THR A 467 -30.06 2.26 -6.00
C THR A 467 -30.32 3.04 -7.28
N ASN A 468 -29.35 3.11 -8.20
CA ASN A 468 -29.55 3.73 -9.52
C ASN A 468 -30.54 2.93 -10.37
N ALA A 469 -30.55 1.59 -10.29
CA ALA A 469 -31.55 0.76 -10.96
C ALA A 469 -32.95 0.97 -10.37
N ILE A 470 -33.08 1.12 -9.05
CA ILE A 470 -34.35 1.44 -8.35
C ILE A 470 -34.89 2.80 -8.79
N SER A 471 -34.04 3.74 -9.17
CA SER A 471 -34.45 5.06 -9.72
C SER A 471 -35.31 4.93 -11.00
N SER A 472 -35.35 3.75 -11.63
CA SER A 472 -36.27 3.47 -12.76
C SER A 472 -37.75 3.65 -12.39
N ILE A 473 -38.12 3.50 -11.12
CA ILE A 473 -39.48 3.79 -10.62
C ILE A 473 -39.87 5.25 -10.85
N ILE A 474 -38.90 6.18 -10.75
CA ILE A 474 -39.13 7.61 -11.00
C ILE A 474 -39.52 7.85 -12.48
N ILE A 475 -38.91 7.10 -13.41
CA ILE A 475 -39.28 7.17 -14.83
C ILE A 475 -40.74 6.76 -15.04
N ILE A 476 -41.21 5.70 -14.38
CA ILE A 476 -42.60 5.25 -14.48
C ILE A 476 -43.55 6.34 -13.99
N GLY A 477 -43.23 6.94 -12.83
CA GLY A 477 -44.00 8.05 -12.31
C GLY A 477 -44.04 9.26 -13.25
N ALA A 478 -42.90 9.63 -13.83
CA ALA A 478 -42.78 10.73 -14.76
C ALA A 478 -43.51 10.44 -16.08
N LEU A 479 -43.46 9.21 -16.61
CA LEU A 479 -44.19 8.80 -17.82
C LEU A 479 -45.71 8.90 -17.67
N ILE A 480 -46.25 8.58 -16.50
CA ILE A 480 -47.68 8.75 -16.19
C ILE A 480 -48.09 10.23 -16.28
N GLN A 481 -47.18 11.12 -15.88
CA GLN A 481 -47.44 12.57 -15.91
C GLN A 481 -47.27 13.21 -17.32
N ILE A 482 -46.62 12.54 -18.26
CA ILE A 482 -46.49 13.02 -19.67
C ILE A 482 -47.85 13.15 -20.34
N SER A 483 -48.85 12.39 -19.90
CA SER A 483 -50.23 12.47 -20.42
C SER A 483 -51.03 13.64 -19.86
N SER A 484 -50.45 14.46 -19.01
CA SER A 484 -51.14 15.62 -18.40
C SER A 484 -51.41 16.71 -19.45
N PRO A 485 -52.61 17.32 -19.45
CA PRO A 485 -52.91 18.49 -20.27
C PRO A 485 -52.16 19.78 -19.85
N ASP A 486 -51.55 19.77 -18.68
CA ASP A 486 -50.79 20.93 -18.15
C ASP A 486 -49.37 20.93 -18.74
N LYS A 487 -49.05 22.01 -19.47
CA LYS A 487 -47.74 22.20 -20.10
C LYS A 487 -46.57 22.23 -19.11
N TRP A 488 -46.78 22.75 -17.87
CA TRP A 488 -45.77 22.77 -16.83
C TRP A 488 -45.48 21.36 -16.33
N MET A 489 -46.54 20.58 -16.07
CA MET A 489 -46.39 19.18 -15.69
C MET A 489 -45.68 18.33 -16.78
N LEU A 490 -46.03 18.53 -18.02
CA LEU A 490 -45.38 17.87 -19.16
C LEU A 490 -43.89 18.17 -19.25
N SER A 491 -43.52 19.48 -19.08
CA SER A 491 -42.13 19.90 -19.14
C SER A 491 -41.30 19.31 -17.97
N LEU A 492 -41.83 19.34 -16.74
CA LEU A 492 -41.19 18.77 -15.57
C LEU A 492 -41.04 17.25 -15.69
N ALA A 493 -42.06 16.57 -16.19
CA ALA A 493 -42.01 15.11 -16.43
C ALA A 493 -40.93 14.75 -17.47
N GLY A 494 -40.82 15.52 -18.57
CA GLY A 494 -39.77 15.33 -19.56
C GLY A 494 -38.35 15.51 -18.99
N ILE A 495 -38.13 16.54 -18.18
CA ILE A 495 -36.85 16.77 -17.49
C ILE A 495 -36.55 15.63 -16.51
N ALA A 496 -37.53 15.18 -15.74
CA ALA A 496 -37.37 14.08 -14.80
C ALA A 496 -36.99 12.77 -15.50
N VAL A 497 -37.62 12.44 -16.65
CA VAL A 497 -37.26 11.27 -17.48
C VAL A 497 -35.82 11.38 -17.97
N LEU A 498 -35.40 12.55 -18.47
CA LEU A 498 -34.06 12.78 -18.97
C LEU A 498 -32.99 12.56 -17.86
N ILE A 499 -33.14 13.24 -16.72
CA ILE A 499 -32.18 13.17 -15.61
C ILE A 499 -32.10 11.75 -15.07
N THR A 500 -33.23 11.09 -14.88
CA THR A 500 -33.27 9.73 -14.33
C THR A 500 -32.67 8.72 -15.32
N SER A 501 -32.90 8.90 -16.63
CA SER A 501 -32.27 8.06 -17.65
C SER A 501 -30.75 8.18 -17.62
N ILE A 502 -30.19 9.38 -17.51
CA ILE A 502 -28.75 9.61 -17.37
C ILE A 502 -28.21 8.88 -16.13
N ASN A 503 -28.92 8.95 -15.00
CA ASN A 503 -28.52 8.30 -13.76
C ASN A 503 -28.49 6.77 -13.89
N ILE A 504 -29.52 6.18 -14.50
CA ILE A 504 -29.63 4.73 -14.70
C ILE A 504 -28.51 4.21 -15.61
N PHE A 505 -28.37 4.81 -16.80
CA PHE A 505 -27.35 4.38 -17.77
C PHE A 505 -25.94 4.62 -17.25
N GLY A 506 -25.69 5.75 -16.55
CA GLY A 506 -24.44 6.06 -15.90
C GLY A 506 -24.09 5.03 -14.80
N GLY A 507 -25.05 4.68 -13.96
CA GLY A 507 -24.90 3.67 -12.91
C GLY A 507 -24.50 2.29 -13.49
N PHE A 508 -25.19 1.83 -14.53
CA PHE A 508 -24.84 0.57 -15.19
C PHE A 508 -23.48 0.61 -15.89
N ALA A 509 -23.10 1.74 -16.50
CA ALA A 509 -21.79 1.90 -17.14
C ALA A 509 -20.64 1.82 -16.11
N VAL A 510 -20.79 2.48 -14.96
CA VAL A 510 -19.82 2.42 -13.86
C VAL A 510 -19.70 0.99 -13.31
N THR A 511 -20.83 0.31 -13.09
CA THR A 511 -20.86 -1.08 -12.61
C THR A 511 -20.16 -2.02 -13.59
N ARG A 512 -20.44 -1.89 -14.88
CA ARG A 512 -19.80 -2.71 -15.93
C ARG A 512 -18.29 -2.50 -15.95
N ARG A 513 -17.83 -1.25 -15.82
CA ARG A 513 -16.40 -0.93 -15.76
C ARG A 513 -15.74 -1.52 -14.52
N MET A 514 -16.40 -1.45 -13.37
CA MET A 514 -15.91 -2.03 -12.14
C MET A 514 -15.83 -3.56 -12.20
N LEU A 515 -16.88 -4.24 -12.68
CA LEU A 515 -16.89 -5.69 -12.85
C LEU A 515 -15.82 -6.16 -13.85
N ALA A 516 -15.54 -5.38 -14.89
CA ALA A 516 -14.47 -5.68 -15.83
C ALA A 516 -13.06 -5.63 -15.20
N MET A 517 -12.87 -4.86 -14.11
CA MET A 517 -11.60 -4.85 -13.36
C MET A 517 -11.38 -6.11 -12.53
N PHE A 518 -12.45 -6.84 -12.19
CA PHE A 518 -12.38 -8.10 -11.42
C PHE A 518 -12.46 -9.35 -12.31
N GLN A 519 -12.66 -9.20 -13.60
CA GLN A 519 -12.82 -10.32 -14.56
C GLN A 519 -11.58 -10.53 -15.46
N LYS A 520 -10.41 -10.05 -15.04
CA LYS A 520 -9.15 -10.35 -15.75
C LYS A 520 -8.43 -11.51 -15.11
#